data_ccc530881dd32553d6432d8a8ecbd404
#
_entry.id   ccc530881dd32553d6432d8a8ecbd404
#
_cell.length_a   1.000
_cell.length_b   1.000
_cell.length_c   1.000
_cell.angle_alpha   90.00
_cell.angle_beta   90.00
_cell.angle_gamma   90.00
#
_symmetry.space_group_name_H-M   'P 1'
#
loop_
_entity.id
_entity.type
_entity.pdbx_description
1 polymer ?
#
loop_
_entity_poly.entity_id
_entity_poly.type
_entity_poly.pdbx_seq_one_letter_code
_entity_poly.pdbx_strand_id
1 'polypeptide(L)'
;MSHLAHSKGAVEAENSVRSAVIPEKAKSLPENLKRCGTDITPACIKALYGIPDATKAAKGNSLGLYEQGDYFAKSDLDLYYKHFAPWIPQGTYPIPALIDGANFSVPDYSPLNAGEADIDIDMA
;
A
#
# COMPACT_ATOMS: atom_id res chain seq x y z
N MET A 1 50.89 11.05 -31.36
CA MET A 1 49.48 11.45 -31.59
C MET A 1 48.68 10.19 -31.74
N SER A 2 48.02 9.75 -30.68
CA SER A 2 47.23 8.52 -30.67
C SER A 2 45.74 8.88 -30.65
N HIS A 3 45.01 8.40 -31.65
CA HIS A 3 43.56 8.52 -31.78
C HIS A 3 42.86 7.50 -30.88
N LEU A 4 42.11 7.97 -29.92
CA LEU A 4 41.18 7.17 -29.15
C LEU A 4 39.87 7.06 -29.94
N ALA A 5 39.55 5.85 -30.38
CA ALA A 5 38.26 5.52 -30.97
C ALA A 5 37.22 5.33 -29.87
N HIS A 6 36.14 6.13 -29.91
CA HIS A 6 34.96 5.94 -29.07
C HIS A 6 34.05 4.89 -29.70
N SER A 7 33.96 3.72 -29.09
CA SER A 7 32.93 2.75 -29.44
C SER A 7 31.61 3.10 -28.74
N LYS A 8 30.61 3.52 -29.51
CA LYS A 8 29.21 3.61 -29.06
C LYS A 8 28.62 2.20 -29.07
N GLY A 9 28.58 1.56 -27.92
CA GLY A 9 27.74 0.39 -27.71
C GLY A 9 26.35 0.86 -27.26
N ALA A 10 25.39 0.87 -28.17
CA ALA A 10 23.98 0.99 -27.82
C ALA A 10 23.54 -0.36 -27.22
N VAL A 11 23.22 -0.35 -25.95
CA VAL A 11 22.54 -1.48 -25.31
C VAL A 11 21.03 -1.28 -25.57
N GLU A 12 20.52 -1.94 -26.58
CA GLU A 12 19.07 -2.10 -26.76
C GLU A 12 18.57 -3.03 -25.66
N ALA A 13 17.92 -2.45 -24.65
CA ALA A 13 17.16 -3.21 -23.67
C ALA A 13 15.90 -3.72 -24.35
N GLU A 14 15.92 -4.96 -24.84
CA GLU A 14 14.71 -5.67 -25.25
C GLU A 14 13.79 -5.81 -24.04
N ASN A 15 12.74 -4.98 -24.03
CA ASN A 15 11.64 -5.04 -23.08
C ASN A 15 10.74 -6.23 -23.46
N SER A 16 11.24 -7.45 -23.26
CA SER A 16 10.44 -8.66 -23.37
C SER A 16 9.48 -8.71 -22.18
N VAL A 17 8.26 -8.16 -22.38
CA VAL A 17 7.13 -8.41 -21.50
C VAL A 17 6.82 -9.91 -21.60
N ARG A 18 7.44 -10.71 -20.75
CA ARG A 18 7.08 -12.11 -20.58
C ARG A 18 5.64 -12.13 -20.08
N SER A 19 4.72 -12.51 -20.98
CA SER A 19 3.36 -12.85 -20.60
C SER A 19 3.46 -13.94 -19.50
N ALA A 20 3.18 -13.56 -18.26
CA ALA A 20 3.27 -14.48 -17.14
C ALA A 20 2.21 -15.57 -17.34
N VAL A 21 2.66 -16.79 -17.65
CA VAL A 21 1.79 -17.97 -17.68
C VAL A 21 1.29 -18.17 -16.25
N ILE A 22 0.01 -17.90 -16.02
CA ILE A 22 -0.64 -18.11 -14.72
C ILE A 22 -0.55 -19.60 -14.39
N PRO A 23 0.13 -20.01 -13.31
CA PRO A 23 0.24 -21.41 -12.91
C PRO A 23 -1.15 -22.04 -12.75
N GLU A 24 -1.30 -23.29 -13.11
CA GLU A 24 -2.59 -24.01 -13.02
C GLU A 24 -3.18 -23.96 -11.59
N LYS A 25 -2.32 -23.95 -10.58
CA LYS A 25 -2.69 -23.79 -9.18
C LYS A 25 -3.35 -22.42 -8.88
N ALA A 26 -3.05 -21.38 -9.66
CA ALA A 26 -3.67 -20.07 -9.50
C ALA A 26 -5.13 -20.04 -9.96
N LYS A 27 -5.54 -20.97 -10.82
CA LYS A 27 -6.95 -21.10 -11.28
C LYS A 27 -7.89 -21.59 -10.19
N SER A 28 -7.37 -22.22 -9.14
CA SER A 28 -8.12 -22.70 -7.97
C SER A 28 -8.15 -21.73 -6.80
N LEU A 29 -7.48 -20.58 -6.92
CA LEU A 29 -7.47 -19.57 -5.86
C LEU A 29 -8.84 -18.86 -5.76
N PRO A 30 -9.21 -18.40 -4.55
CA PRO A 30 -10.33 -17.49 -4.36
C PRO A 30 -10.23 -16.30 -5.30
N GLU A 31 -11.37 -15.74 -5.72
CA GLU A 31 -11.42 -14.68 -6.74
C GLU A 31 -10.55 -13.47 -6.39
N ASN A 32 -10.59 -13.05 -5.11
CA ASN A 32 -9.80 -11.95 -4.59
C ASN A 32 -8.28 -12.19 -4.56
N LEU A 33 -7.83 -13.42 -4.78
CA LEU A 33 -6.39 -13.78 -4.82
C LEU A 33 -5.88 -14.07 -6.25
N LYS A 34 -6.76 -14.17 -7.24
CA LYS A 34 -6.36 -14.52 -8.61
C LYS A 34 -5.43 -13.48 -9.25
N ARG A 35 -5.54 -12.24 -8.85
CA ARG A 35 -4.77 -11.12 -9.41
C ARG A 35 -3.54 -10.71 -8.59
N CYS A 36 -3.22 -11.43 -7.53
CA CYS A 36 -2.09 -11.11 -6.66
C CYS A 36 -0.72 -11.06 -7.35
N GLY A 37 -0.59 -11.62 -8.56
CA GLY A 37 0.62 -11.50 -9.38
C GLY A 37 0.74 -10.17 -10.14
N THR A 38 -0.34 -9.40 -10.21
CA THR A 38 -0.39 -8.12 -10.92
C THR A 38 -0.83 -6.98 -10.03
N ASP A 39 -1.80 -7.23 -9.15
CA ASP A 39 -2.38 -6.24 -8.24
C ASP A 39 -2.27 -6.77 -6.81
N ILE A 40 -1.37 -6.19 -6.03
CA ILE A 40 -1.19 -6.54 -4.62
C ILE A 40 -2.28 -5.84 -3.79
N THR A 41 -3.07 -6.62 -3.08
CA THR A 41 -4.13 -6.15 -2.19
C THR A 41 -3.86 -6.61 -0.76
N PRO A 42 -4.54 -6.06 0.27
CA PRO A 42 -4.45 -6.56 1.64
C PRO A 42 -4.76 -8.06 1.74
N ALA A 43 -5.72 -8.56 0.97
CA ALA A 43 -6.01 -9.99 0.91
C ALA A 43 -4.83 -10.82 0.38
N CYS A 44 -4.09 -10.30 -0.60
CA CYS A 44 -2.89 -10.94 -1.12
C CYS A 44 -1.79 -11.02 -0.05
N ILE A 45 -1.58 -9.94 0.69
CA ILE A 45 -0.58 -9.86 1.76
C ILE A 45 -0.95 -10.83 2.90
N LYS A 46 -2.21 -10.81 3.35
CA LYS A 46 -2.70 -11.75 4.37
C LYS A 46 -2.50 -13.22 3.95
N ALA A 47 -2.82 -13.54 2.70
CA ALA A 47 -2.66 -14.90 2.18
C ALA A 47 -1.17 -15.31 2.08
N LEU A 48 -0.30 -14.39 1.64
CA LEU A 48 1.13 -14.65 1.47
C LEU A 48 1.81 -14.93 2.80
N TYR A 49 1.49 -14.16 3.82
CA TYR A 49 2.12 -14.26 5.15
C TYR A 49 1.33 -15.12 6.15
N GLY A 50 0.18 -15.67 5.76
CA GLY A 50 -0.66 -16.47 6.65
C GLY A 50 -1.23 -15.66 7.81
N ILE A 51 -1.52 -14.38 7.61
CA ILE A 51 -2.07 -13.48 8.64
C ILE A 51 -3.55 -13.81 8.82
N PRO A 52 -3.98 -14.29 10.01
CA PRO A 52 -5.39 -14.56 10.27
C PRO A 52 -6.19 -13.27 10.44
N ASP A 53 -7.50 -13.35 10.25
CA ASP A 53 -8.38 -12.25 10.62
C ASP A 53 -8.37 -12.03 12.13
N ALA A 54 -8.33 -10.77 12.55
CA ALA A 54 -8.40 -10.39 13.95
C ALA A 54 -9.79 -10.72 14.51
N THR A 55 -9.85 -11.55 15.52
CA THR A 55 -11.11 -11.98 16.16
C THR A 55 -11.27 -11.50 17.61
N LYS A 56 -10.26 -10.84 18.14
CA LYS A 56 -10.21 -10.39 19.55
C LYS A 56 -9.73 -8.95 19.63
N ALA A 57 -10.50 -8.12 20.31
CA ALA A 57 -10.09 -6.78 20.71
C ALA A 57 -10.28 -6.63 22.22
N ALA A 58 -9.24 -6.22 22.93
CA ALA A 58 -9.35 -5.92 24.35
C ALA A 58 -9.86 -4.48 24.54
N LYS A 59 -10.83 -4.30 25.44
CA LYS A 59 -11.35 -2.97 25.75
C LYS A 59 -10.23 -2.06 26.27
N GLY A 60 -10.10 -0.88 25.68
CA GLY A 60 -9.09 0.10 26.06
C GLY A 60 -7.70 -0.16 25.46
N ASN A 61 -7.56 -1.20 24.63
CA ASN A 61 -6.35 -1.42 23.85
C ASN A 61 -6.50 -0.72 22.48
N SER A 62 -5.51 0.06 22.10
CA SER A 62 -5.46 0.76 20.82
C SER A 62 -4.07 0.62 20.20
N LEU A 63 -4.01 0.62 18.88
CA LEU A 63 -2.76 0.73 18.14
C LEU A 63 -2.40 2.22 18.02
N GLY A 64 -1.15 2.55 18.28
CA GLY A 64 -0.60 3.89 18.05
C GLY A 64 0.34 3.84 16.85
N LEU A 65 0.17 4.79 15.93
CA LEU A 65 1.07 5.03 14.83
C LEU A 65 1.78 6.37 15.02
N TYR A 66 3.04 6.43 14.64
CA TYR A 66 3.84 7.66 14.66
C TYR A 66 4.51 7.84 13.31
N GLU A 67 4.17 8.94 12.65
CA GLU A 67 4.77 9.37 11.40
C GLU A 67 5.42 10.73 11.55
N GLN A 68 6.63 10.87 11.00
CA GLN A 68 7.36 12.14 11.02
C GLN A 68 7.48 12.72 9.63
N GLY A 69 6.79 13.84 9.40
CA GLY A 69 6.91 14.58 8.14
C GLY A 69 6.04 14.05 7.01
N ASP A 70 5.22 13.05 7.29
CA ASP A 70 4.15 12.61 6.40
C ASP A 70 2.79 12.68 7.09
N TYR A 71 1.72 12.78 6.31
CA TYR A 71 0.37 13.03 6.78
C TYR A 71 -0.60 12.26 5.89
N PHE A 72 -1.67 11.74 6.46
CA PHE A 72 -2.69 11.04 5.70
C PHE A 72 -3.79 11.99 5.18
N ALA A 73 -4.46 11.57 4.12
CA ALA A 73 -5.65 12.22 3.60
C ALA A 73 -6.92 11.43 3.95
N LYS A 74 -7.93 12.09 4.50
CA LYS A 74 -9.19 11.43 4.90
C LYS A 74 -9.92 10.77 3.74
N SER A 75 -9.85 11.35 2.55
CA SER A 75 -10.46 10.79 1.35
C SER A 75 -9.76 9.52 0.87
N ASP A 76 -8.44 9.39 1.09
CA ASP A 76 -7.71 8.16 0.76
C ASP A 76 -8.18 7.03 1.68
N LEU A 77 -8.32 7.27 2.97
CA LEU A 77 -8.88 6.28 3.90
C LEU A 77 -10.32 5.89 3.54
N ASP A 78 -11.17 6.87 3.21
CA ASP A 78 -12.54 6.57 2.77
C ASP A 78 -12.56 5.73 1.49
N LEU A 79 -11.64 5.98 0.56
CA LEU A 79 -11.49 5.20 -0.66
C LEU A 79 -11.00 3.78 -0.35
N TYR A 80 -10.01 3.65 0.52
CA TYR A 80 -9.50 2.35 0.96
C TYR A 80 -10.59 1.53 1.65
N TYR A 81 -11.32 2.11 2.60
CA TYR A 81 -12.41 1.41 3.29
C TYR A 81 -13.49 0.95 2.32
N LYS A 82 -13.86 1.78 1.36
CA LYS A 82 -14.84 1.41 0.34
C LYS A 82 -14.44 0.18 -0.46
N HIS A 83 -13.16 0.01 -0.77
CA HIS A 83 -12.69 -1.05 -1.66
C HIS A 83 -12.16 -2.28 -0.92
N PHE A 84 -11.49 -2.10 0.21
CA PHE A 84 -10.74 -3.16 0.88
C PHE A 84 -11.23 -3.48 2.28
N ALA A 85 -11.93 -2.55 2.93
CA ALA A 85 -12.43 -2.72 4.29
C ALA A 85 -13.87 -2.22 4.45
N PRO A 86 -14.85 -2.73 3.65
CA PRO A 86 -16.22 -2.20 3.63
C PRO A 86 -17.00 -2.37 4.94
N TRP A 87 -16.46 -3.12 5.90
CA TRP A 87 -16.99 -3.24 7.26
C TRP A 87 -16.65 -2.04 8.15
N ILE A 88 -15.70 -1.18 7.74
CA ILE A 88 -15.38 0.07 8.43
C ILE A 88 -16.28 1.17 7.85
N PRO A 89 -17.08 1.87 8.68
CA PRO A 89 -17.92 2.95 8.20
C PRO A 89 -17.10 4.09 7.58
N GLN A 90 -17.59 4.65 6.49
CA GLN A 90 -17.02 5.87 5.91
C GLN A 90 -17.00 7.00 6.93
N GLY A 91 -15.93 7.80 6.95
CA GLY A 91 -15.73 8.85 7.94
C GLY A 91 -15.14 8.35 9.27
N THR A 92 -14.69 7.10 9.33
CA THR A 92 -13.90 6.59 10.46
C THR A 92 -12.45 6.97 10.27
N TYR A 93 -11.88 7.74 11.21
CA TYR A 93 -10.50 8.19 11.10
C TYR A 93 -9.73 7.96 12.40
N PRO A 94 -8.38 7.89 12.35
CA PRO A 94 -7.55 7.83 13.54
C PRO A 94 -7.84 8.97 14.51
N ILE A 95 -7.72 8.69 15.80
CA ILE A 95 -7.83 9.71 16.85
C ILE A 95 -6.46 10.38 17.00
N PRO A 96 -6.33 11.68 16.77
CA PRO A 96 -5.05 12.35 16.86
C PRO A 96 -4.54 12.43 18.31
N ALA A 97 -3.26 12.13 18.51
CA ALA A 97 -2.52 12.44 19.71
C ALA A 97 -1.54 13.56 19.40
N LEU A 98 -2.06 14.80 19.32
CA LEU A 98 -1.26 15.96 18.94
C LEU A 98 -0.29 16.36 20.05
N ILE A 99 1.01 16.31 19.73
CA ILE A 99 2.09 16.75 20.61
C ILE A 99 2.71 18.00 19.98
N ASP A 100 2.95 19.02 20.78
CA ASP A 100 3.57 20.28 20.36
C ASP A 100 2.89 20.99 19.17
N GLY A 101 1.58 20.84 19.04
CA GLY A 101 0.80 21.48 17.97
C GLY A 101 0.98 20.86 16.59
N ALA A 102 1.41 19.61 16.53
CA ALA A 102 1.54 18.87 15.26
C ALA A 102 0.19 18.75 14.53
N ASN A 103 0.23 18.77 13.21
CA ASN A 103 -0.88 18.34 12.36
C ASN A 103 -0.88 16.83 12.23
N PHE A 104 -2.03 16.24 11.85
CA PHE A 104 -2.09 14.80 11.62
C PHE A 104 -2.75 14.42 10.30
N SER A 105 -3.52 15.31 9.68
CA SER A 105 -4.11 15.08 8.37
C SER A 105 -4.01 16.32 7.49
N VAL A 106 -3.99 16.11 6.19
CA VAL A 106 -3.88 17.15 5.18
C VAL A 106 -4.96 16.97 4.11
N PRO A 107 -5.24 18.00 3.28
CA PRO A 107 -6.07 17.85 2.08
C PRO A 107 -5.43 16.90 1.07
N ASP A 108 -6.26 16.24 0.25
CA ASP A 108 -5.91 15.19 -0.71
C ASP A 108 -4.72 15.50 -1.63
N TYR A 109 -4.56 16.73 -2.04
CA TYR A 109 -3.50 17.14 -2.96
C TYR A 109 -2.34 17.84 -2.26
N SER A 110 -2.17 17.62 -0.98
CA SER A 110 -1.07 18.20 -0.24
C SER A 110 0.25 17.54 -0.64
N PRO A 111 1.32 18.32 -0.91
CA PRO A 111 2.65 17.75 -1.10
C PRO A 111 3.23 17.14 0.19
N LEU A 112 2.53 17.30 1.33
CA LEU A 112 2.89 16.69 2.61
C LEU A 112 2.29 15.30 2.79
N ASN A 113 1.46 14.82 1.87
CA ASN A 113 1.01 13.44 1.79
C ASN A 113 1.94 12.71 0.81
N ALA A 114 2.87 11.91 1.33
CA ALA A 114 3.77 11.08 0.54
C ALA A 114 3.29 9.62 0.45
N GLY A 115 2.21 9.28 1.17
CA GLY A 115 1.54 7.98 1.15
C GLY A 115 2.02 6.99 2.21
N GLU A 116 3.07 7.29 2.96
CA GLU A 116 3.55 6.40 4.05
C GLU A 116 2.54 6.38 5.20
N ALA A 117 2.08 7.56 5.64
CA ALA A 117 1.06 7.65 6.69
C ALA A 117 -0.26 7.01 6.29
N ASP A 118 -0.67 7.09 5.02
CA ASP A 118 -1.86 6.43 4.51
C ASP A 118 -1.71 4.90 4.58
N ILE A 119 -0.61 4.34 4.06
CA ILE A 119 -0.40 2.89 4.04
C ILE A 119 -0.28 2.30 5.44
N ASP A 120 0.34 3.00 6.37
CA ASP A 120 0.48 2.54 7.75
C ASP A 120 -0.89 2.45 8.45
N ILE A 121 -1.77 3.41 8.21
CA ILE A 121 -3.13 3.38 8.74
C ILE A 121 -3.96 2.28 8.05
N ASP A 122 -3.84 2.13 6.74
CA ASP A 122 -4.56 1.13 5.95
C ASP A 122 -4.22 -0.31 6.37
N MET A 123 -2.99 -0.52 6.82
CA MET A 123 -2.50 -1.84 7.20
C MET A 123 -2.66 -2.14 8.70
N ALA A 124 -3.01 -1.16 9.52
CA ALA A 124 -3.20 -1.30 10.96
C ALA A 124 -4.58 -1.88 11.32
#